data_032c3109c12ccec60b1e068419b35409
#
_entry.id   032c3109c12ccec60b1e068419b35409
#
_cell.length_a   1.000
_cell.length_b   1.000
_cell.length_c   1.000
_cell.angle_alpha   90.00
_cell.angle_beta   90.00
_cell.angle_gamma   90.00
#
_symmetry.space_group_name_H-M   'P 1'
#
loop_
_entity.id
_entity.type
_entity.pdbx_description
1 polymer ?
#
loop_
_entity_poly.entity_id
_entity_poly.type
_entity_poly.pdbx_seq_one_letter_code
_entity_poly.pdbx_strand_id
1 'polypeptide(L)'
;GEARVLSPALDQIVAEIGAAIGKLRQIAAGVRPARLDDGLAAALRDLARSAPVPVEVEATDERVSASVEAAAYFVACEALTNAVKHGAPSRVAVRAVREDDALVVSVSDDGVGGAVVRRGSGLAGLRDRVRAHGGTLDVVSPRGGGTRVEVAIPCES
;
A
#
# COMPACT_ATOMS: atom_id res chain seq x y z
N GLY A 1 -13.85 -22.98 26.36
CA GLY A 1 -14.70 -23.57 25.59
C GLY A 1 -14.71 -23.42 24.10
N GLU A 2 -15.76 -23.86 23.49
CA GLU A 2 -15.99 -23.83 22.04
C GLU A 2 -15.95 -22.41 21.46
N ALA A 3 -16.41 -21.39 22.18
CA ALA A 3 -16.39 -20.01 21.76
C ALA A 3 -14.97 -19.46 21.54
N ARG A 4 -13.98 -19.94 22.27
CA ARG A 4 -12.57 -19.56 22.10
C ARG A 4 -11.93 -20.20 20.87
N VAL A 5 -12.39 -21.37 20.46
CA VAL A 5 -11.89 -22.08 19.28
C VAL A 5 -12.45 -21.47 18.01
N LEU A 6 -13.70 -21.02 18.03
CA LEU A 6 -14.39 -20.45 16.87
C LEU A 6 -13.97 -18.98 16.58
N SER A 7 -13.61 -18.20 17.62
CA SER A 7 -13.32 -16.78 17.49
C SER A 7 -12.13 -16.48 16.54
N PRO A 8 -10.97 -17.16 16.64
CA PRO A 8 -9.87 -16.92 15.69
C PRO A 8 -10.22 -17.30 14.25
N ALA A 9 -10.99 -18.37 14.05
CA ALA A 9 -11.42 -18.81 12.73
C ALA A 9 -12.39 -17.80 12.10
N LEU A 10 -13.32 -17.27 12.89
CA LEU A 10 -14.26 -16.24 12.45
C LEU A 10 -13.53 -14.93 12.11
N ASP A 11 -12.57 -14.51 12.91
CA ASP A 11 -11.76 -13.32 12.66
C ASP A 11 -10.96 -13.45 11.37
N GLN A 12 -10.42 -14.63 11.10
CA GLN A 12 -9.72 -14.90 9.86
C GLN A 12 -10.65 -14.84 8.65
N ILE A 13 -11.84 -15.43 8.75
CA ILE A 13 -12.84 -15.37 7.67
C ILE A 13 -13.28 -13.94 7.40
N VAL A 14 -13.54 -13.15 8.44
CA VAL A 14 -13.90 -11.74 8.31
C VAL A 14 -12.77 -10.96 7.63
N ALA A 15 -11.52 -11.20 8.00
CA ALA A 15 -10.37 -10.56 7.37
C ALA A 15 -10.24 -10.93 5.89
N GLU A 16 -10.44 -12.21 5.56
CA GLU A 16 -10.40 -12.69 4.17
C GLU A 16 -11.53 -12.09 3.31
N ILE A 17 -12.74 -12.01 3.86
CA ILE A 17 -13.88 -11.37 3.20
C ILE A 17 -13.60 -9.89 3.00
N GLY A 18 -13.08 -9.19 4.00
CA GLY A 18 -12.71 -7.78 3.91
C GLY A 18 -11.67 -7.53 2.82
N ALA A 19 -10.65 -8.39 2.73
CA ALA A 19 -9.63 -8.31 1.69
C ALA A 19 -10.21 -8.56 0.29
N ALA A 20 -11.10 -9.56 0.16
CA ALA A 20 -11.79 -9.86 -1.10
C ALA A 20 -12.69 -8.70 -1.56
N ILE A 21 -13.44 -8.10 -0.64
CA ILE A 21 -14.28 -6.93 -0.93
C ILE A 21 -13.41 -5.76 -1.39
N GLY A 22 -12.27 -5.52 -0.75
CA GLY A 22 -11.33 -4.48 -1.15
C GLY A 22 -10.81 -4.69 -2.57
N LYS A 23 -10.43 -5.91 -2.92
CA LYS A 23 -10.01 -6.28 -4.28
C LYS A 23 -11.13 -6.10 -5.30
N LEU A 24 -12.34 -6.53 -4.98
CA LEU A 24 -13.51 -6.36 -5.85
C LEU A 24 -13.84 -4.88 -6.08
N ARG A 25 -13.73 -4.05 -5.06
CA ARG A 25 -13.91 -2.59 -5.20
C ARG A 25 -12.88 -1.98 -6.12
N GLN A 26 -11.63 -2.42 -6.05
CA GLN A 26 -10.57 -1.96 -6.94
C GLN A 26 -10.84 -2.35 -8.40
N ILE A 27 -11.33 -3.57 -8.65
CA ILE A 27 -11.71 -4.05 -9.97
C ILE A 27 -12.95 -3.29 -10.46
N ALA A 28 -13.97 -3.12 -9.62
CA ALA A 28 -15.22 -2.45 -9.96
C ALA A 28 -15.04 -0.95 -10.21
N ALA A 29 -14.08 -0.31 -9.54
CA ALA A 29 -13.73 1.09 -9.79
C ALA A 29 -13.07 1.30 -11.16
N GLY A 30 -12.93 0.24 -11.97
CA GLY A 30 -12.47 0.34 -13.34
C GLY A 30 -11.04 0.79 -13.46
N VAL A 31 -10.12 0.07 -12.83
CA VAL A 31 -8.68 0.18 -13.09
C VAL A 31 -8.05 1.52 -12.69
N ARG A 32 -8.80 2.64 -12.72
CA ARG A 32 -8.28 3.97 -12.37
C ARG A 32 -9.21 4.65 -11.38
N PRO A 33 -8.77 4.89 -10.11
CA PRO A 33 -9.54 5.71 -9.20
C PRO A 33 -9.77 7.10 -9.78
N ALA A 34 -11.00 7.62 -9.69
CA ALA A 34 -11.32 8.95 -10.19
C ALA A 34 -10.44 10.06 -9.59
N ARG A 35 -9.91 9.82 -8.39
CA ARG A 35 -9.00 10.72 -7.68
C ARG A 35 -7.66 10.94 -8.39
N LEU A 36 -7.24 10.01 -9.26
CA LEU A 36 -6.00 10.16 -10.03
C LEU A 36 -6.11 11.16 -11.18
N ASP A 37 -7.31 11.61 -11.54
CA ASP A 37 -7.49 12.65 -12.55
C ASP A 37 -6.79 13.96 -12.14
N ASP A 38 -6.75 14.26 -10.85
CA ASP A 38 -6.05 15.41 -10.29
C ASP A 38 -4.57 15.13 -9.95
N GLY A 39 -4.07 13.95 -10.30
CA GLY A 39 -2.69 13.52 -10.07
C GLY A 39 -2.51 12.65 -8.83
N LEU A 40 -1.38 11.98 -8.80
CA LEU A 40 -1.02 11.07 -7.71
C LEU A 40 -0.94 11.78 -6.36
N ALA A 41 -0.34 12.97 -6.31
CA ALA A 41 -0.21 13.73 -5.07
C ALA A 41 -1.56 14.05 -4.43
N ALA A 42 -2.53 14.48 -5.23
CA ALA A 42 -3.89 14.75 -4.75
C ALA A 42 -4.56 13.48 -4.22
N ALA A 43 -4.41 12.37 -4.93
CA ALA A 43 -4.96 11.08 -4.53
C ALA A 43 -4.34 10.57 -3.22
N LEU A 44 -3.04 10.72 -3.04
CA LEU A 44 -2.36 10.31 -1.81
C LEU A 44 -2.76 11.18 -0.61
N ARG A 45 -2.96 12.48 -0.81
CA ARG A 45 -3.45 13.38 0.24
C ARG A 45 -4.87 13.01 0.66
N ASP A 46 -5.73 12.65 -0.28
CA ASP A 46 -7.08 12.17 0.03
C ASP A 46 -7.05 10.85 0.80
N LEU A 47 -6.20 9.94 0.40
CA LEU A 47 -5.98 8.67 1.11
C LEU A 47 -5.54 8.92 2.56
N ALA A 48 -4.62 9.86 2.76
CA ALA A 48 -4.14 10.24 4.10
C ALA A 48 -5.25 10.78 4.99
N ARG A 49 -6.14 11.60 4.44
CA ARG A 49 -7.26 12.18 5.21
C ARG A 49 -8.25 11.15 5.70
N SER A 50 -8.42 10.05 4.96
CA SER A 50 -9.36 8.98 5.34
C SER A 50 -8.73 7.90 6.21
N ALA A 51 -7.43 7.97 6.48
CA ALA A 51 -6.73 7.00 7.32
C ALA A 51 -7.09 7.15 8.80
N PRO A 52 -7.18 6.04 9.57
CA PRO A 52 -7.48 6.08 11.00
C PRO A 52 -6.31 6.52 11.89
N VAL A 53 -5.14 6.76 11.30
CA VAL A 53 -3.93 7.24 11.98
C VAL A 53 -3.37 8.45 11.22
N PRO A 54 -2.58 9.32 11.88
CA PRO A 54 -1.93 10.42 11.16
C PRO A 54 -1.03 9.91 10.04
N VAL A 55 -1.20 10.47 8.84
CA VAL A 55 -0.39 10.15 7.67
C VAL A 55 0.19 11.42 7.10
N GLU A 56 1.52 11.49 7.04
CA GLU A 56 2.23 12.56 6.35
C GLU A 56 2.47 12.16 4.90
N VAL A 57 2.25 13.10 3.99
CA VAL A 57 2.42 12.87 2.55
C VAL A 57 3.42 13.86 1.97
N GLU A 58 4.46 13.32 1.34
CA GLU A 58 5.37 14.05 0.48
C GLU A 58 5.24 13.45 -0.93
N ALA A 59 4.72 14.20 -1.87
CA ALA A 59 4.49 13.70 -3.22
C ALA A 59 4.79 14.75 -4.26
N THR A 60 5.38 14.30 -5.37
CA THR A 60 5.62 15.17 -6.53
C THR A 60 4.32 15.49 -7.25
N ASP A 61 4.20 16.73 -7.70
CA ASP A 61 3.10 17.14 -8.59
C ASP A 61 3.40 16.83 -10.07
N GLU A 62 4.57 16.33 -10.37
CA GLU A 62 4.96 15.94 -11.71
C GLU A 62 4.13 14.73 -12.16
N ARG A 63 3.52 14.86 -13.34
CA ARG A 63 2.68 13.79 -13.90
C ARG A 63 3.56 12.74 -14.60
N VAL A 64 3.19 11.50 -14.42
CA VAL A 64 3.76 10.36 -15.12
C VAL A 64 2.64 9.62 -15.88
N SER A 65 2.93 8.51 -16.53
CA SER A 65 1.90 7.79 -17.26
C SER A 65 0.76 7.33 -16.33
N ALA A 66 -0.43 7.23 -16.86
CA ALA A 66 -1.62 6.81 -16.09
C ALA A 66 -1.43 5.43 -15.46
N SER A 67 -0.77 4.50 -16.13
CA SER A 67 -0.51 3.17 -15.61
C SER A 67 0.47 3.18 -14.43
N VAL A 68 1.49 4.02 -14.47
CA VAL A 68 2.46 4.18 -13.37
C VAL A 68 1.80 4.85 -12.16
N GLU A 69 1.02 5.90 -12.37
CA GLU A 69 0.27 6.56 -11.29
C GLU A 69 -0.70 5.59 -10.61
N ALA A 70 -1.42 4.78 -11.38
CA ALA A 70 -2.34 3.79 -10.85
C ALA A 70 -1.62 2.70 -10.03
N ALA A 71 -0.49 2.20 -10.52
CA ALA A 71 0.33 1.24 -9.80
C ALA A 71 0.89 1.83 -8.49
N ALA A 72 1.39 3.05 -8.53
CA ALA A 72 1.90 3.77 -7.37
C ALA A 72 0.81 3.99 -6.30
N TYR A 73 -0.38 4.41 -6.72
CA TYR A 73 -1.52 4.59 -5.81
C TYR A 73 -1.93 3.25 -5.18
N PHE A 74 -1.98 2.18 -5.96
CA PHE A 74 -2.31 0.85 -5.43
C PHE A 74 -1.30 0.39 -4.37
N VAL A 75 -0.02 0.60 -4.62
CA VAL A 75 1.04 0.28 -3.65
C VAL A 75 0.82 1.05 -2.34
N ALA A 76 0.57 2.35 -2.43
CA ALA A 76 0.33 3.18 -1.25
C ALA A 76 -0.89 2.71 -0.46
N CYS A 77 -2.00 2.37 -1.15
CA CYS A 77 -3.21 1.85 -0.51
C CYS A 77 -2.95 0.55 0.25
N GLU A 78 -2.29 -0.41 -0.39
CA GLU A 78 -2.01 -1.71 0.21
C GLU A 78 -1.01 -1.61 1.36
N ALA A 79 0.06 -0.85 1.18
CA ALA A 79 1.07 -0.67 2.21
C ALA A 79 0.50 0.07 3.44
N LEU A 80 -0.33 1.09 3.22
CA LEU A 80 -1.01 1.79 4.31
C LEU A 80 -2.00 0.87 5.02
N THR A 81 -2.79 0.10 4.28
CA THR A 81 -3.72 -0.88 4.85
C THR A 81 -2.99 -1.92 5.69
N ASN A 82 -1.88 -2.44 5.21
CA ASN A 82 -1.05 -3.39 5.96
C ASN A 82 -0.48 -2.77 7.24
N ALA A 83 -0.01 -1.53 7.17
CA ALA A 83 0.49 -0.80 8.34
C ALA A 83 -0.59 -0.69 9.43
N VAL A 84 -1.79 -0.27 9.04
CA VAL A 84 -2.91 -0.09 9.98
C VAL A 84 -3.39 -1.43 10.55
N LYS A 85 -3.49 -2.47 9.71
CA LYS A 85 -3.98 -3.79 10.15
C LYS A 85 -3.00 -4.56 11.04
N HIS A 86 -1.71 -4.47 10.74
CA HIS A 86 -0.72 -5.37 11.34
C HIS A 86 0.33 -4.65 12.17
N GLY A 87 0.57 -3.38 11.91
CA GLY A 87 1.66 -2.63 12.53
C GLY A 87 1.27 -1.92 13.83
N ALA A 88 0.00 -1.64 14.05
CA ALA A 88 -0.48 -0.80 15.15
C ALA A 88 0.34 0.51 15.28
N PRO A 89 0.53 1.27 14.19
CA PRO A 89 1.39 2.43 14.19
C PRO A 89 0.74 3.62 14.88
N SER A 90 1.55 4.55 15.39
CA SER A 90 1.08 5.86 15.83
C SER A 90 1.04 6.87 14.68
N ARG A 91 1.83 6.67 13.65
CA ARG A 91 1.87 7.50 12.45
C ARG A 91 2.43 6.74 11.25
N VAL A 92 2.11 7.23 10.06
CA VAL A 92 2.61 6.68 8.80
C VAL A 92 3.13 7.83 7.92
N ALA A 93 4.20 7.60 7.20
CA ALA A 93 4.70 8.53 6.20
C ALA A 93 4.61 7.90 4.81
N VAL A 94 4.02 8.64 3.87
CA VAL A 94 3.93 8.24 2.46
C VAL A 94 4.75 9.23 1.63
N ARG A 95 5.67 8.72 0.84
CA ARG A 95 6.51 9.53 -0.03
C ARG A 95 6.40 8.99 -1.46
N ALA A 96 6.14 9.88 -2.40
CA ALA A 96 6.10 9.54 -3.84
C ALA A 96 6.86 10.62 -4.61
N VAL A 97 8.06 10.31 -5.05
CA VAL A 97 8.92 11.27 -5.72
C VAL A 97 9.53 10.65 -6.98
N ARG A 98 9.83 11.50 -7.95
CA ARG A 98 10.56 11.06 -9.11
C ARG A 98 12.06 11.13 -8.84
N GLU A 99 12.73 10.02 -9.02
CA GLU A 99 14.18 9.88 -8.94
C GLU A 99 14.68 9.30 -10.26
N ASP A 100 15.45 10.07 -10.99
CA ASP A 100 15.90 9.70 -12.34
C ASP A 100 14.72 9.29 -13.25
N ASP A 101 14.74 8.08 -13.77
CA ASP A 101 13.73 7.55 -14.68
C ASP A 101 12.67 6.70 -13.96
N ALA A 102 12.58 6.80 -12.64
CA ALA A 102 11.64 6.01 -11.84
C ALA A 102 10.81 6.88 -10.90
N LEU A 103 9.57 6.45 -10.68
CA LEU A 103 8.75 6.94 -9.58
C LEU A 103 9.03 6.06 -8.36
N VAL A 104 9.57 6.65 -7.30
CA VAL A 104 9.85 5.95 -6.04
C VAL A 104 8.73 6.26 -5.07
N VAL A 105 8.07 5.20 -4.60
CA VAL A 105 7.00 5.30 -3.60
C VAL A 105 7.43 4.53 -2.36
N SER A 106 7.39 5.19 -1.21
CA SER A 106 7.65 4.53 0.07
C SER A 106 6.54 4.80 1.07
N VAL A 107 6.21 3.78 1.84
CA VAL A 107 5.30 3.88 2.98
C VAL A 107 6.03 3.36 4.19
N SER A 108 6.19 4.20 5.20
CA SER A 108 6.91 3.88 6.43
C SER A 108 6.00 4.09 7.63
N ASP A 109 5.99 3.15 8.55
CA ASP A 109 5.28 3.27 9.81
C ASP A 109 6.21 3.01 11.00
N ASP A 110 5.77 3.45 12.17
CA ASP A 110 6.46 3.28 13.44
C ASP A 110 5.87 2.14 14.29
N GLY A 111 5.20 1.19 13.64
CA GLY A 111 4.54 0.08 14.31
C GLY A 111 5.47 -1.02 14.79
N VAL A 112 4.90 -2.20 14.98
CA VAL A 112 5.59 -3.34 15.59
C VAL A 112 6.65 -3.99 14.68
N GLY A 113 6.57 -3.77 13.38
CA GLY A 113 7.48 -4.40 12.44
C GLY A 113 7.28 -5.91 12.32
N GLY A 114 8.29 -6.59 11.81
CA GLY A 114 8.26 -8.05 11.65
C GLY A 114 7.49 -8.54 10.42
N ALA A 115 7.11 -7.64 9.52
CA ALA A 115 6.46 -8.03 8.26
C ALA A 115 7.44 -8.76 7.35
N VAL A 116 6.96 -9.80 6.67
CA VAL A 116 7.74 -10.55 5.69
C VAL A 116 6.93 -10.75 4.43
N VAL A 117 7.62 -10.79 3.30
CA VAL A 117 7.00 -11.11 2.02
C VAL A 117 6.84 -12.61 1.94
N ARG A 118 5.62 -13.09 2.09
CA ARG A 118 5.28 -14.52 2.00
C ARG A 118 4.45 -14.78 0.76
N ARG A 119 4.61 -15.98 0.19
CA ARG A 119 3.79 -16.43 -0.92
C ARG A 119 2.31 -16.35 -0.56
N GLY A 120 1.51 -15.69 -1.40
CA GLY A 120 0.08 -15.48 -1.15
C GLY A 120 -0.26 -14.29 -0.24
N SER A 121 0.75 -13.59 0.28
CA SER A 121 0.53 -12.36 1.08
C SER A 121 0.22 -11.14 0.21
N GLY A 122 -0.32 -10.09 0.81
CA GLY A 122 -0.54 -8.81 0.14
C GLY A 122 0.76 -8.20 -0.39
N LEU A 123 1.86 -8.33 0.35
CA LEU A 123 3.18 -7.85 -0.08
C LEU A 123 3.70 -8.62 -1.29
N ALA A 124 3.47 -9.93 -1.36
CA ALA A 124 3.82 -10.71 -2.54
C ALA A 124 3.01 -10.27 -3.76
N GLY A 125 1.72 -9.99 -3.59
CA GLY A 125 0.87 -9.44 -4.65
C GLY A 125 1.34 -8.07 -5.14
N LEU A 126 1.76 -7.20 -4.22
CA LEU A 126 2.37 -5.92 -4.56
C LEU A 126 3.64 -6.10 -5.38
N ARG A 127 4.52 -7.01 -4.95
CA ARG A 127 5.76 -7.31 -5.66
C ARG A 127 5.50 -7.74 -7.09
N ASP A 128 4.54 -8.63 -7.29
CA ASP A 128 4.18 -9.14 -8.62
C ASP A 128 3.62 -8.01 -9.50
N ARG A 129 2.77 -7.17 -8.95
CA ARG A 129 2.22 -6.02 -9.67
C ARG A 129 3.31 -5.02 -10.08
N VAL A 130 4.22 -4.69 -9.17
CA VAL A 130 5.33 -3.78 -9.44
C VAL A 130 6.27 -4.37 -10.51
N ARG A 131 6.56 -5.66 -10.44
CA ARG A 131 7.36 -6.35 -11.45
C ARG A 131 6.72 -6.35 -12.82
N ALA A 132 5.39 -6.43 -12.90
CA ALA A 132 4.66 -6.33 -14.17
C ALA A 132 4.88 -4.97 -14.86
N HIS A 133 5.22 -3.92 -14.10
CA HIS A 133 5.60 -2.60 -14.61
C HIS A 133 7.11 -2.42 -14.77
N GLY A 134 7.89 -3.47 -14.63
CA GLY A 134 9.35 -3.41 -14.69
C GLY A 134 10.02 -2.85 -13.45
N GLY A 135 9.28 -2.72 -12.36
CA GLY A 135 9.77 -2.12 -11.12
C GLY A 135 10.28 -3.13 -10.10
N THR A 136 10.74 -2.60 -8.98
CA THR A 136 11.26 -3.37 -7.84
C THR A 136 10.51 -3.03 -6.57
N LEU A 137 10.45 -3.97 -5.63
CA LEU A 137 9.86 -3.77 -4.31
C LEU A 137 10.83 -4.26 -3.23
N ASP A 138 11.07 -3.41 -2.25
CA ASP A 138 11.86 -3.73 -1.06
C ASP A 138 11.02 -3.53 0.21
N VAL A 139 11.17 -4.43 1.16
CA VAL A 139 10.52 -4.36 2.48
C VAL A 139 11.58 -4.45 3.56
N VAL A 140 11.60 -3.47 4.45
CA VAL A 140 12.42 -3.45 5.65
C VAL A 140 11.49 -3.39 6.85
N SER A 141 11.50 -4.41 7.67
CA SER A 141 10.52 -4.54 8.77
C SER A 141 11.15 -5.26 9.97
N PRO A 142 12.12 -4.63 10.64
CA PRO A 142 12.70 -5.22 11.85
C PRO A 142 11.67 -5.25 12.96
N ARG A 143 11.69 -6.29 13.79
CA ARG A 143 10.80 -6.38 14.95
C ARG A 143 11.03 -5.22 15.89
N GLY A 144 9.95 -4.52 16.24
CA GLY A 144 10.00 -3.33 17.09
C GLY A 144 10.46 -2.06 16.37
N GLY A 145 10.77 -2.13 15.08
CA GLY A 145 11.34 -1.02 14.31
C GLY A 145 10.43 -0.49 13.19
N GLY A 146 9.15 -0.83 13.21
CA GLY A 146 8.21 -0.43 12.15
C GLY A 146 8.44 -1.17 10.83
N THR A 147 7.74 -0.72 9.81
CA THR A 147 7.83 -1.31 8.46
C THR A 147 8.02 -0.20 7.44
N ARG A 148 8.92 -0.42 6.50
CA ARG A 148 9.08 0.41 5.31
C ARG A 148 8.92 -0.46 4.07
N VAL A 149 7.96 -0.10 3.24
CA VAL A 149 7.77 -0.67 1.91
C VAL A 149 8.19 0.39 0.90
N GLU A 150 9.10 0.05 0.02
CA GLU A 150 9.57 0.95 -1.01
C GLU A 150 9.50 0.28 -2.37
N VAL A 151 8.98 0.99 -3.35
CA VAL A 151 8.94 0.53 -4.73
C VAL A 151 9.56 1.58 -5.64
N ALA A 152 10.20 1.12 -6.70
CA ALA A 152 10.66 1.96 -7.80
C ALA A 152 10.00 1.46 -9.07
N ILE A 153 9.23 2.31 -9.73
CA ILE A 153 8.49 1.98 -10.95
C ILE A 153 9.06 2.82 -12.09
N PRO A 154 9.59 2.20 -13.16
CA PRO A 154 10.12 2.97 -14.29
C PRO A 154 9.05 3.90 -14.88
N CYS A 155 9.42 5.16 -15.06
CA CYS A 155 8.60 6.12 -15.77
C CYS A 155 9.02 6.06 -17.23
N GLU A 156 8.28 5.34 -18.03
CA GLU A 156 8.54 5.34 -19.47
C GLU A 156 8.23 6.70 -20.05
N SER A 157 9.11 7.12 -20.90
CA SER A 157 8.96 8.32 -21.73
C SER A 157 7.94 8.08 -22.85
#